data_831dd998978cc42537b7b0a43ea14fac
#
_entry.id   831dd998978cc42537b7b0a43ea14fac
#
_cell.length_a   1.000
_cell.length_b   1.000
_cell.length_c   1.000
_cell.angle_alpha   90.00
_cell.angle_beta   90.00
_cell.angle_gamma   90.00
#
_symmetry.space_group_name_H-M   'P 1'
#
loop_
_entity.id
_entity.type
_entity.pdbx_description
1 polymer ?
#
loop_
_entity_poly.entity_id
_entity_poly.type
_entity_poly.pdbx_seq_one_letter_code
_entity_poly.pdbx_strand_id
1 'polypeptide(L)' 'MEQMRVYIANLGKYNEGELVGAWFTPPVDFDEVKEQIGLNDEYEEYAIHDYELPFEIDEYTPIEEINRLCNLAAVSYTHL' A
#
# COMPACT_ATOMS: atom_id res chain seq x y z
N MET A 1 -11.01 -15.00 9.22
CA MET A 1 -10.95 -13.55 9.11
C MET A 1 -10.02 -13.15 7.99
N GLU A 2 -10.49 -12.29 7.12
CA GLU A 2 -9.70 -11.88 5.98
C GLU A 2 -8.58 -10.96 6.39
N GLN A 3 -7.42 -11.17 5.80
CA GLN A 3 -6.26 -10.37 6.07
C GLN A 3 -6.23 -9.18 5.13
N MET A 4 -6.14 -7.98 5.71
CA MET A 4 -6.02 -6.77 4.90
C MET A 4 -4.64 -6.69 4.28
N ARG A 5 -4.57 -6.35 2.99
CA ARG A 5 -3.29 -6.15 2.30
C ARG A 5 -3.44 -5.28 1.09
N VAL A 6 -2.34 -4.67 0.67
CA VAL A 6 -2.30 -3.81 -0.50
C VAL A 6 -1.10 -4.17 -1.37
N TYR A 7 -1.28 -4.08 -2.68
CA TYR A 7 -0.20 -4.28 -3.64
C TYR A 7 0.30 -2.90 -4.09
N ILE A 8 1.51 -2.57 -3.69
CA ILE A 8 2.11 -1.28 -3.97
C ILE A 8 3.19 -1.44 -5.04
N ALA A 9 3.12 -0.64 -6.09
CA ALA A 9 4.04 -0.71 -7.20
C ALA A 9 4.85 0.57 -7.32
N ASN A 10 6.07 0.42 -7.87
CA ASN A 10 6.94 1.55 -8.20
C ASN A 10 6.40 2.19 -9.48
N LEU A 11 5.76 3.34 -9.36
CA LEU A 11 5.07 3.97 -10.48
C LEU A 11 6.03 4.41 -11.58
N GLY A 12 7.18 4.94 -11.21
CA GLY A 12 8.18 5.35 -12.20
C GLY A 12 8.64 4.19 -13.07
N LYS A 13 8.94 3.06 -12.46
CA LYS A 13 9.36 1.88 -13.21
C LYS A 13 8.21 1.30 -14.04
N TYR A 14 7.00 1.36 -13.51
CA TYR A 14 5.82 0.92 -14.25
C TYR A 14 5.66 1.72 -15.54
N ASN A 15 5.87 3.03 -15.48
CA ASN A 15 5.78 3.89 -16.64
C ASN A 15 6.88 3.61 -17.66
N GLU A 16 7.97 2.99 -17.23
CA GLU A 16 9.07 2.56 -18.11
C GLU A 16 8.86 1.17 -18.68
N GLY A 17 7.72 0.55 -18.35
CA GLY A 17 7.40 -0.79 -18.82
C GLY A 17 7.89 -1.91 -17.92
N GLU A 18 8.33 -1.60 -16.72
CA GLU A 18 8.86 -2.58 -15.78
C GLU A 18 7.93 -2.69 -14.56
N LEU A 19 7.41 -3.88 -14.32
CA LEU A 19 6.51 -4.08 -13.18
C LEU A 19 7.31 -4.46 -11.93
N VAL A 20 7.41 -3.52 -11.00
CA VAL A 20 8.10 -3.73 -9.73
C VAL A 20 7.14 -3.37 -8.61
N GLY A 21 6.77 -4.34 -7.78
CA GLY A 21 5.85 -4.12 -6.68
C GLY A 21 5.80 -5.30 -5.74
N ALA A 22 5.08 -5.13 -4.65
CA ALA A 22 4.94 -6.19 -3.65
C ALA A 22 3.68 -5.99 -2.84
N TRP A 23 3.23 -7.07 -2.18
CA TRP A 23 2.11 -7.02 -1.25
C TRP A 23 2.59 -6.61 0.13
N PHE A 24 1.81 -5.78 0.80
CA PHE A 24 2.12 -5.31 2.16
C PHE A 24 0.89 -5.45 3.04
N THR A 25 1.10 -5.84 4.29
CA THR A 25 0.04 -5.95 5.28
C THR A 25 0.07 -4.72 6.18
N PRO A 26 -1.03 -3.94 6.26
CA PRO A 26 -1.07 -2.78 7.17
C PRO A 26 -0.89 -3.18 8.64
N PRO A 27 -0.27 -2.37 9.46
CA PRO A 27 0.25 -1.05 9.12
C PRO A 27 1.50 -1.13 8.25
N VAL A 28 1.50 -0.38 7.15
CA VAL A 28 2.58 -0.41 6.17
C VAL A 28 3.69 0.57 6.58
N ASP A 29 4.92 0.10 6.58
CA ASP A 29 6.08 0.93 6.87
C ASP A 29 6.64 1.44 5.54
N PHE A 30 6.68 2.75 5.38
CA PHE A 30 7.15 3.36 4.14
C PHE A 30 8.62 3.00 3.84
N ASP A 31 9.45 2.89 4.87
CA ASP A 31 10.85 2.49 4.67
C ASP A 31 10.96 1.09 4.11
N GLU A 32 10.09 0.20 4.56
CA GLU A 32 10.03 -1.16 4.02
C GLU A 32 9.57 -1.16 2.57
N VAL A 33 8.59 -0.32 2.24
CA VAL A 33 8.11 -0.18 0.87
C VAL A 33 9.23 0.30 -0.03
N LYS A 34 9.96 1.34 0.39
CA LYS A 34 11.09 1.88 -0.37
C LYS A 34 12.10 0.80 -0.69
N GLU A 35 12.40 -0.02 0.29
CA GLU A 35 13.39 -1.09 0.12
C GLU A 35 12.88 -2.19 -0.81
N GLN A 36 11.63 -2.60 -0.63
CA GLN A 36 11.06 -3.72 -1.36
C GLN A 36 10.81 -3.42 -2.84
N ILE A 37 10.37 -2.21 -3.15
CA ILE A 37 10.04 -1.85 -4.53
C ILE A 37 11.00 -0.85 -5.15
N GLY A 38 12.10 -0.55 -4.46
CA GLY A 38 13.18 0.24 -5.04
C GLY A 38 12.89 1.72 -5.22
N LEU A 39 12.15 2.33 -4.30
CA LEU A 39 11.95 3.78 -4.34
C LEU A 39 13.21 4.48 -3.88
N ASN A 40 13.57 5.55 -4.56
CA ASN A 40 14.76 6.35 -4.25
C ASN A 40 14.58 7.76 -4.79
N ASP A 41 15.67 8.54 -4.85
CA ASP A 41 15.60 9.92 -5.34
C ASP A 41 15.17 10.02 -6.80
N GLU A 42 15.41 8.97 -7.58
CA GLU A 42 15.02 8.93 -8.99
C GLU A 42 13.61 8.40 -9.17
N TYR A 43 13.19 7.44 -8.32
CA TYR A 43 11.87 6.82 -8.37
C TYR A 43 11.18 7.06 -7.04
N GLU A 44 10.48 8.17 -6.91
CA GLU A 44 9.83 8.56 -5.65
C GLU A 44 8.35 8.19 -5.58
N GLU A 45 7.72 7.97 -6.71
CA GLU A 45 6.29 7.77 -6.75
C GLU A 45 5.90 6.29 -6.70
N TYR A 46 4.82 6.02 -5.99
CA TYR A 46 4.23 4.69 -5.92
C TYR A 46 2.73 4.77 -6.18
N ALA A 47 2.14 3.62 -6.51
CA ALA A 47 0.70 3.53 -6.71
C ALA A 47 0.19 2.21 -6.17
N ILE A 48 -1.06 2.20 -5.72
CA ILE A 48 -1.73 0.99 -5.27
C ILE A 48 -2.39 0.35 -6.49
N HIS A 49 -1.87 -0.79 -6.91
CA HIS A 49 -2.40 -1.47 -8.10
C HIS A 49 -3.46 -2.51 -7.77
N ASP A 50 -3.49 -2.99 -6.53
CA ASP A 50 -4.50 -3.94 -6.08
C ASP A 50 -4.58 -3.88 -4.56
N TYR A 51 -5.70 -4.34 -4.01
CA TYR A 51 -5.83 -4.38 -2.56
C TYR A 51 -6.92 -5.35 -2.16
N GLU A 52 -6.81 -5.85 -0.91
CA GLU A 52 -7.84 -6.64 -0.26
C GLU A 52 -8.16 -5.96 1.05
N LEU A 53 -9.15 -5.09 1.02
CA LEU A 53 -9.54 -4.26 2.16
C LEU A 53 -11.06 -4.24 2.27
N PRO A 54 -11.61 -4.05 3.50
CA PRO A 54 -13.06 -3.96 3.68
C PRO A 54 -13.66 -2.62 3.27
N PHE A 55 -12.89 -1.79 2.60
CA PHE A 55 -13.30 -0.47 2.10
C PHE A 55 -12.56 -0.17 0.81
N GLU A 56 -13.04 0.83 0.08
CA GLU A 56 -12.42 1.21 -1.18
C GLU A 56 -11.38 2.30 -0.98
N ILE A 57 -10.30 2.22 -1.75
CA ILE A 57 -9.26 3.24 -1.78
C ILE A 57 -8.94 3.56 -3.22
N ASP A 58 -8.22 4.67 -3.41
CA ASP A 58 -7.77 5.12 -4.72
C ASP A 58 -6.35 4.59 -4.97
N GLU A 59 -5.96 4.48 -6.24
CA GLU A 59 -4.60 4.05 -6.56
C GLU A 59 -3.53 5.03 -6.04
N TYR A 60 -3.91 6.26 -5.80
CA TYR A 60 -3.00 7.27 -5.27
C TYR A 60 -3.19 7.56 -3.78
N THR A 61 -3.95 6.73 -3.08
CA THR A 61 -4.14 6.88 -1.63
C THR A 61 -2.79 6.75 -0.92
N PRO A 62 -2.41 7.75 -0.10
CA PRO A 62 -1.13 7.67 0.63
C PRO A 62 -1.10 6.52 1.62
N ILE A 63 0.08 5.96 1.84
CA ILE A 63 0.27 4.86 2.80
C ILE A 63 -0.23 5.28 4.19
N GLU A 64 0.00 6.52 4.59
CA GLU A 64 -0.46 7.01 5.89
C GLU A 64 -1.96 6.91 6.02
N GLU A 65 -2.69 7.26 4.96
CA GLU A 65 -4.15 7.17 4.96
C GLU A 65 -4.62 5.72 5.02
N ILE A 66 -3.95 4.85 4.29
CA ILE A 66 -4.27 3.41 4.31
C ILE A 66 -4.11 2.88 5.73
N ASN A 67 -3.02 3.22 6.41
CA ASN A 67 -2.77 2.78 7.77
C ASN A 67 -3.84 3.30 8.74
N ARG A 68 -4.24 4.55 8.56
CA ARG A 68 -5.27 5.15 9.38
C ARG A 68 -6.62 4.43 9.22
N LEU A 69 -7.00 4.18 7.97
CA LEU A 69 -8.27 3.51 7.67
C LEU A 69 -8.27 2.07 8.15
N CYS A 70 -7.16 1.36 7.98
CA CYS A 70 -7.05 -0.01 8.45
C CYS A 70 -7.10 -0.10 9.98
N ASN A 71 -6.52 0.87 10.66
CA ASN A 71 -6.58 0.92 12.12
C ASN A 71 -8.02 1.15 12.59
N LEU A 72 -8.74 2.03 11.92
CA LEU A 72 -10.15 2.27 12.25
C LEU A 72 -11.00 1.02 12.01
N ALA A 73 -10.77 0.33 10.92
CA ALA A 73 -11.49 -0.90 10.62
C ALA A 73 -11.22 -1.98 11.67
N ALA A 74 -9.97 -2.12 12.08
CA ALA A 74 -9.59 -3.09 13.11
C ALA A 74 -10.25 -2.77 14.45
N VAL A 75 -10.30 -1.50 14.81
CA VAL A 75 -10.96 -1.06 16.04
C VAL A 75 -12.46 -1.35 16.00
N SER A 76 -13.09 -1.13 14.84
CA SER A 76 -14.50 -1.46 14.67
C SER A 76 -14.78 -2.93 14.91
N TYR A 77 -13.91 -3.79 14.42
CA TYR A 77 -14.09 -5.23 14.62
C TYR A 77 -13.92 -5.64 16.08
N THR A 78 -13.02 -5.00 16.80
CA THR A 78 -12.78 -5.36 18.20
C THR A 78 -13.87 -4.86 19.12
N HIS A 79 -14.74 -3.98 18.68
CA HIS A 79 -15.83 -3.47 19.48
C HIS A 79 -17.09 -4.34 19.45
N LEU A 80 -17.04 -5.40 18.69
CA LEU A 80 -18.12 -6.36 18.66
C LEU A 80 -18.02 -7.35 19.82
#